data_5d62b4b20b403d8e94e46875260f3378
#
_entry.id   5d62b4b20b403d8e94e46875260f3378
#
_cell.length_a   1.000
_cell.length_b   1.000
_cell.length_c   1.000
_cell.angle_alpha   90.00
_cell.angle_beta   90.00
_cell.angle_gamma   90.00
#
_symmetry.space_group_name_H-M   'P 1'
#
loop_
_entity.id
_entity.type
_entity.pdbx_description
1 polymer ?
#
loop_
_entity_poly.entity_id
_entity_poly.type
_entity_poly.pdbx_seq_one_letter_code
_entity_poly.pdbx_strand_id
1 'polypeptide(L)' 'MQYRLKVVFVDNEEIILEHTQKHGFSDDLELFEVTTADEIFVIPLKQIKYIACDSKIFKN' A
#
# COMPACT_ATOMS: atom_id res chain seq x y z
N MET A 1 -8.53 -6.95 10.71
CA MET A 1 -7.56 -7.88 10.15
C MET A 1 -6.36 -7.11 9.63
N GLN A 2 -5.16 -7.61 9.90
CA GLN A 2 -3.94 -6.97 9.45
C GLN A 2 -3.26 -7.82 8.38
N TYR A 3 -2.58 -7.17 7.45
CA TYR A 3 -1.92 -7.87 6.36
C TYR A 3 -0.64 -7.14 5.98
N ARG A 4 0.16 -7.78 5.15
CA ARG A 4 1.40 -7.21 4.64
C ARG A 4 1.16 -6.66 3.25
N LEU A 5 1.67 -5.47 3.02
CA LEU A 5 1.54 -4.79 1.74
C LEU A 5 2.92 -4.34 1.28
N LYS A 6 3.24 -4.60 0.03
CA LYS A 6 4.50 -4.20 -0.57
C LYS A 6 4.24 -3.16 -1.65
N VAL A 7 5.00 -2.08 -1.61
CA VAL A 7 4.95 -1.05 -2.64
C VAL A 7 6.30 -1.01 -3.34
N VAL A 8 6.29 -1.15 -4.66
CA VAL A 8 7.49 -1.08 -5.47
C VAL A 8 7.43 0.21 -6.28
N PHE A 9 8.48 1.00 -6.17
CA PHE A 9 8.54 2.31 -6.80
C PHE A 9 9.17 2.24 -8.19
N VAL A 10 8.97 3.29 -8.97
CA VAL A 10 9.47 3.33 -10.36
C VAL A 10 10.99 3.22 -10.47
N ASP A 11 11.72 3.55 -9.39
CA ASP A 11 13.18 3.39 -9.35
C ASP A 11 13.60 2.00 -8.87
N ASN A 12 12.65 1.08 -8.73
CA ASN A 12 12.84 -0.30 -8.26
C ASN A 12 13.13 -0.43 -6.76
N GLU A 13 13.07 0.66 -6.01
CA GLU A 13 13.10 0.59 -4.56
C GLU A 13 11.77 0.04 -4.07
N GLU A 14 11.77 -0.59 -2.90
CA GLU A 14 10.52 -1.12 -2.37
C GLU A 14 10.43 -0.92 -0.87
N ILE A 15 9.21 -0.84 -0.37
CA ILE A 15 8.94 -0.84 1.06
C ILE A 15 7.92 -1.94 1.35
N ILE A 16 8.05 -2.51 2.54
CA ILE A 16 7.11 -3.52 3.02
C ILE A 16 6.44 -2.95 4.26
N LEU A 17 5.11 -2.89 4.21
CA LEU A 17 4.30 -2.32 5.29
C LEU A 17 3.62 -3.47 6.02
N GLU A 18 4.17 -3.81 7.18
CA GLU A 18 3.59 -4.85 8.03
C GLU A 18 2.42 -4.27 8.82
N HIS A 19 1.53 -5.13 9.24
CA HIS A 19 0.40 -4.74 10.08
C HIS A 19 -0.48 -3.67 9.44
N THR A 20 -0.65 -3.77 8.12
CA THR A 20 -1.53 -2.86 7.39
C THR A 20 -2.98 -3.17 7.75
N GLN A 21 -3.73 -2.15 8.08
CA GLN A 21 -5.13 -2.26 8.46
C GLN A 21 -6.06 -1.97 7.30
N LYS A 22 -5.70 -1.00 6.46
CA LYS A 22 -6.49 -0.66 5.28
C LYS A 22 -5.63 0.14 4.31
N HIS A 23 -6.07 0.16 3.06
CA HIS A 23 -5.41 0.95 2.02
C HIS A 23 -6.47 1.39 1.02
N GLY A 24 -6.13 2.39 0.24
CA GLY A 24 -7.04 2.92 -0.78
C GLY A 24 -6.38 4.01 -1.58
N PHE A 25 -7.16 4.60 -2.47
CA PHE A 25 -6.70 5.67 -3.34
C PHE A 25 -7.47 6.94 -3.03
N SER A 26 -6.82 8.09 -3.21
CA SER A 26 -7.51 9.35 -3.08
C SER A 26 -8.55 9.49 -4.20
N ASP A 27 -9.53 10.37 -4.00
CA ASP A 27 -10.62 10.56 -4.96
C ASP A 27 -10.13 10.98 -6.34
N ASP A 28 -9.05 11.76 -6.39
CA ASP A 28 -8.46 12.21 -7.65
C ASP A 28 -7.48 11.22 -8.23
N LEU A 29 -7.28 10.06 -7.56
CA LEU A 29 -6.37 9.01 -7.99
C LEU A 29 -4.92 9.46 -8.10
N GLU A 30 -4.54 10.45 -7.30
CA GLU A 30 -3.16 10.93 -7.28
C GLU A 30 -2.33 10.32 -6.15
N LEU A 31 -3.00 9.86 -5.10
CA LEU A 31 -2.33 9.35 -3.91
C LEU A 31 -2.81 7.96 -3.55
N PHE A 32 -1.86 7.14 -3.09
CA PHE A 32 -2.14 5.85 -2.49
C PHE A 32 -1.96 6.01 -0.99
N GLU A 33 -2.97 5.62 -0.21
CA GLU A 33 -3.01 5.84 1.22
C GLU A 33 -3.03 4.51 1.94
N VAL A 34 -2.15 4.33 2.93
CA VAL A 34 -2.05 3.08 3.68
C VAL A 34 -2.05 3.40 5.16
N THR A 35 -2.92 2.74 5.91
CA THR A 35 -2.96 2.85 7.36
C THR A 35 -2.43 1.55 7.95
N THR A 36 -1.39 1.68 8.74
CA THR A 36 -0.85 0.54 9.50
C THR A 36 -1.20 0.72 10.97
N ALA A 37 -0.76 -0.22 11.80
CA ALA A 37 -1.01 -0.12 13.23
C ALA A 37 -0.39 1.15 13.84
N ASP A 38 0.70 1.63 13.26
CA ASP A 38 1.48 2.73 13.84
C ASP A 38 1.46 4.02 13.04
N GLU A 39 1.23 3.95 11.73
CA GLU A 39 1.45 5.09 10.86
C GLU A 39 0.45 5.13 9.73
N ILE A 40 0.34 6.32 9.13
CA ILE A 40 -0.42 6.50 7.89
C ILE A 40 0.59 6.94 6.83
N PHE A 41 0.62 6.21 5.72
CA PHE A 41 1.50 6.52 4.60
C PHE A 41 0.68 7.12 3.47
N VAL A 42 1.18 8.20 2.88
CA VAL A 42 0.55 8.85 1.73
C VAL A 42 1.61 8.89 0.63
N ILE A 43 1.38 8.17 -0.46
CA ILE A 43 2.38 7.94 -1.48
C ILE A 43 1.84 8.40 -2.83
N PRO A 44 2.58 9.26 -3.56
CA PRO A 44 2.16 9.67 -4.90
C PRO A 44 2.09 8.47 -5.83
N LEU A 45 0.96 8.29 -6.50
CA LEU A 45 0.75 7.14 -7.40
C LEU A 45 1.75 7.10 -8.54
N LYS A 46 2.16 8.27 -9.05
CA LYS A 46 3.12 8.29 -10.16
C LYS A 46 4.51 7.78 -9.77
N GLN A 47 4.79 7.62 -8.49
CA GLN A 47 6.03 7.04 -8.03
C GLN A 47 5.96 5.52 -7.89
N ILE A 48 4.78 4.96 -8.03
CA ILE A 48 4.54 3.54 -7.77
C ILE A 48 4.54 2.76 -9.07
N LYS A 49 5.36 1.69 -9.10
CA LYS A 49 5.40 0.77 -10.21
C LYS A 49 4.32 -0.29 -10.09
N TYR A 50 4.22 -0.91 -8.90
CA TYR A 50 3.13 -1.82 -8.60
C TYR A 50 3.02 -2.01 -7.09
N ILE A 51 1.89 -2.57 -6.69
CA ILE A 51 1.55 -2.84 -5.30
C ILE A 51 1.21 -4.32 -5.21
N ALA A 52 1.76 -4.98 -4.19
CA ALA A 52 1.44 -6.37 -3.94
C ALA A 52 0.96 -6.50 -2.50
N CYS A 53 -0.13 -7.21 -2.30
CA CYS A 53 -0.61 -7.45 -0.95
C CYS A 53 -0.86 -8.93 -0.73
N ASP A 54 -0.98 -9.29 0.53
CA ASP A 54 -1.20 -10.68 0.90
C ASP A 54 -2.49 -11.17 0.26
N SER A 55 -2.39 -12.23 -0.53
CA SER A 55 -3.56 -12.75 -1.25
C SER A 55 -4.68 -13.18 -0.32
N LYS A 56 -4.38 -13.40 0.94
CA LYS A 56 -5.39 -13.82 1.93
C LYS A 56 -6.49 -12.79 2.11
N ILE A 57 -6.20 -11.51 1.86
CA ILE A 57 -7.23 -10.48 2.03
C ILE A 57 -8.32 -10.57 0.98
N PHE A 58 -8.08 -11.28 -0.11
CA PHE A 58 -9.04 -11.43 -1.19
C PHE A 58 -9.77 -12.78 -1.17
N LYS A 59 -9.49 -13.61 -0.16
CA LYS A 59 -10.14 -14.91 -0.03
C LYS A 59 -11.36 -14.83 0.89
N ASN A 60 -12.36 -15.56 0.53
CA ASN A 60 -13.59 -15.65 1.32
C ASN A 60 -13.53 -16.83 2.27
#